data_8dd2186346009e031abe0af3db9473de
#
_entry.id   8dd2186346009e031abe0af3db9473de
#
_cell.length_a   1.000
_cell.length_b   1.000
_cell.length_c   1.000
_cell.angle_alpha   90.00
_cell.angle_beta   90.00
_cell.angle_gamma   90.00
#
_symmetry.space_group_name_H-M   'P 1'
#
loop_
_entity.id
_entity.type
_entity.pdbx_description
1 polymer ?
#
loop_
_entity_poly.entity_id
_entity_poly.type
_entity_poly.pdbx_seq_one_letter_code
_entity_poly.pdbx_strand_id
1 'polypeptide(L)'
;MPSAMLSEESREYVLQQCRQQDVKFIRLWFTDILGSLKSFAITFEELEEALEEGVGFDGGAIEGFARAGESDMTAVPDPSTFQLLPWRPRERRVARIFCDIYQQDGQPFAGDPRQVLKRNLERAAALGFTFYVGPELEFFYFKDAEGTQPLDHGGYFDLTPLDGASDLRRETVLTLEEMGIGVESSHHEVAPSQHEVDLRYTDALTMADALLTARLVVKEVAMAAGVYATFMPKPLQGQIGSGMHCHLSLFRREQNAFFDGNDPEHLSAAARGFIAGVLRHAREITLVTNQWVNSYKRLIPGFEAPVRVAWNRRSSRTPVSEPQIVGRMPGDLLRVPEYRIGKEQASRIEYRAPDSACNPYLAFAALLAAGLEGIEKEYQLPPSRDATKESDLIDAPTLPGSLYEAILDAQNSDVLRNCLGDHVFESLLASKRIEWETYRAHITDYELSRYLAIL
;
A
#
# COMPACT_ATOMS: atom_id res chain seq x y z
N MET A 1 -2.40 32.47 -5.61
CA MET A 1 -1.26 32.98 -6.41
C MET A 1 0.05 32.18 -6.18
N PRO A 2 0.51 31.81 -4.96
CA PRO A 2 1.74 30.97 -4.85
C PRO A 2 1.63 29.60 -5.53
N SER A 3 0.46 28.95 -5.48
CA SER A 3 0.24 27.63 -6.09
C SER A 3 0.28 27.64 -7.62
N ALA A 4 -0.20 28.71 -8.26
CA ALA A 4 -0.17 28.83 -9.72
C ALA A 4 1.26 29.09 -10.26
N MET A 5 2.06 29.90 -9.57
CA MET A 5 3.48 30.15 -9.94
C MET A 5 4.34 28.88 -9.78
N LEU A 6 4.17 28.12 -8.66
CA LEU A 6 4.87 26.86 -8.46
C LEU A 6 4.52 25.81 -9.53
N SER A 7 3.28 25.84 -10.04
CA SER A 7 2.85 24.96 -11.14
C SER A 7 3.48 25.32 -12.46
N GLU A 8 3.69 26.60 -12.75
CA GLU A 8 4.30 27.10 -13.99
C GLU A 8 5.79 26.73 -14.04
N GLU A 9 6.54 27.01 -12.97
CA GLU A 9 7.95 26.61 -12.86
C GLU A 9 8.13 25.08 -13.01
N SER A 10 7.24 24.29 -12.43
CA SER A 10 7.28 22.82 -12.53
C SER A 10 6.98 22.33 -13.96
N ARG A 11 6.07 22.99 -14.68
CA ARG A 11 5.79 22.69 -16.09
C ARG A 11 6.98 23.00 -16.99
N GLU A 12 7.56 24.20 -16.84
CA GLU A 12 8.75 24.59 -17.59
C GLU A 12 9.92 23.63 -17.33
N TYR A 13 10.11 23.23 -16.07
CA TYR A 13 11.12 22.22 -15.71
C TYR A 13 10.90 20.90 -16.45
N VAL A 14 9.69 20.36 -16.49
CA VAL A 14 9.36 19.10 -17.18
C VAL A 14 9.63 19.23 -18.67
N LEU A 15 9.18 20.31 -19.33
CA LEU A 15 9.43 20.55 -20.75
C LEU A 15 10.93 20.64 -21.05
N GLN A 16 11.70 21.32 -20.20
CA GLN A 16 13.15 21.42 -20.31
C GLN A 16 13.83 20.06 -20.15
N GLN A 17 13.44 19.28 -19.14
CA GLN A 17 13.97 17.92 -18.93
C GLN A 17 13.69 17.02 -20.13
N CYS A 18 12.49 17.05 -20.68
CA CYS A 18 12.13 16.27 -21.86
C CYS A 18 13.02 16.62 -23.08
N ARG A 19 13.30 17.91 -23.31
CA ARG A 19 14.18 18.36 -24.39
C ARG A 19 15.63 17.90 -24.18
N GLN A 20 16.16 18.08 -22.95
CA GLN A 20 17.54 17.72 -22.60
C GLN A 20 17.80 16.22 -22.64
N GLN A 21 16.81 15.41 -22.27
CA GLN A 21 16.91 13.97 -22.16
C GLN A 21 16.41 13.19 -23.39
N ASP A 22 16.08 13.88 -24.50
CA ASP A 22 15.49 13.29 -25.71
C ASP A 22 14.26 12.42 -25.44
N VAL A 23 13.37 12.89 -24.54
CA VAL A 23 12.11 12.20 -24.26
C VAL A 23 11.17 12.36 -25.45
N LYS A 24 10.62 11.26 -25.96
CA LYS A 24 9.69 11.24 -27.10
C LYS A 24 8.29 10.78 -26.73
N PHE A 25 8.17 9.99 -25.66
CA PHE A 25 6.89 9.49 -25.18
C PHE A 25 6.75 9.76 -23.68
N ILE A 26 5.59 10.24 -23.29
CA ILE A 26 5.22 10.46 -21.90
C ILE A 26 4.03 9.54 -21.58
N ARG A 27 4.21 8.66 -20.61
CA ARG A 27 3.14 7.80 -20.09
C ARG A 27 2.41 8.55 -18.99
N LEU A 28 1.13 8.77 -19.20
CA LEU A 28 0.21 9.32 -18.21
C LEU A 28 -0.32 8.17 -17.37
N TRP A 29 -0.01 8.20 -16.07
CA TRP A 29 -0.33 7.14 -15.13
C TRP A 29 -1.43 7.54 -14.15
N PHE A 30 -2.36 6.64 -13.90
CA PHE A 30 -3.40 6.74 -12.86
C PHE A 30 -3.80 5.34 -12.42
N THR A 31 -4.70 5.20 -11.46
CA THR A 31 -5.14 3.87 -11.00
C THR A 31 -6.66 3.73 -11.04
N ASP A 32 -7.13 2.49 -11.17
CA ASP A 32 -8.51 2.14 -10.83
C ASP A 32 -8.70 2.04 -9.30
N ILE A 33 -9.92 1.77 -8.86
CA ILE A 33 -10.23 1.63 -7.42
C ILE A 33 -9.53 0.44 -6.76
N LEU A 34 -9.11 -0.55 -7.54
CA LEU A 34 -8.38 -1.72 -7.03
C LEU A 34 -6.87 -1.48 -6.93
N GLY A 35 -6.37 -0.30 -7.36
CA GLY A 35 -4.95 0.05 -7.35
C GLY A 35 -4.17 -0.53 -8.52
N SER A 36 -4.85 -0.99 -9.57
CA SER A 36 -4.19 -1.40 -10.81
C SER A 36 -3.74 -0.17 -11.58
N LEU A 37 -2.44 -0.10 -11.88
CA LEU A 37 -1.87 1.01 -12.64
C LEU A 37 -2.39 0.99 -14.07
N LYS A 38 -2.98 2.09 -14.50
CA LYS A 38 -3.44 2.35 -15.87
C LYS A 38 -2.54 3.35 -16.54
N SER A 39 -2.42 3.25 -17.87
CA SER A 39 -1.55 4.15 -18.62
C SER A 39 -2.01 4.28 -20.06
N PHE A 40 -1.92 5.50 -20.57
CA PHE A 40 -1.83 5.77 -21.99
C PHE A 40 -0.64 6.70 -22.26
N ALA A 41 -0.25 6.87 -23.51
CA ALA A 41 0.95 7.64 -23.84
C ALA A 41 0.62 8.77 -24.82
N ILE A 42 1.28 9.90 -24.60
CA ILE A 42 1.31 11.04 -25.53
C ILE A 42 2.73 11.22 -26.07
N THR A 43 2.85 11.92 -27.20
CA THR A 43 4.16 12.34 -27.71
C THR A 43 4.63 13.60 -26.98
N PHE A 44 5.91 13.93 -27.13
CA PHE A 44 6.45 15.16 -26.53
C PHE A 44 5.79 16.43 -27.10
N GLU A 45 5.37 16.39 -28.35
CA GLU A 45 4.70 17.50 -29.04
C GLU A 45 3.36 17.88 -28.38
N GLU A 46 2.66 16.90 -27.76
CA GLU A 46 1.38 17.10 -27.08
C GLU A 46 1.53 17.45 -25.58
N LEU A 47 2.79 17.42 -25.05
CA LEU A 47 3.00 17.52 -23.61
C LEU A 47 2.64 18.90 -23.05
N GLU A 48 2.94 19.98 -23.78
CA GLU A 48 2.68 21.34 -23.30
C GLU A 48 1.18 21.57 -23.13
N GLU A 49 0.35 21.20 -24.12
CA GLU A 49 -1.10 21.27 -24.05
C GLU A 49 -1.65 20.33 -22.95
N ALA A 50 -1.11 19.11 -22.85
CA ALA A 50 -1.50 18.17 -21.82
C ALA A 50 -1.25 18.67 -20.37
N LEU A 51 -0.17 19.44 -20.16
CA LEU A 51 0.14 20.05 -18.87
C LEU A 51 -0.76 21.26 -18.54
N GLU A 52 -1.34 21.90 -19.56
CA GLU A 52 -2.23 23.05 -19.39
C GLU A 52 -3.69 22.64 -19.25
N GLU A 53 -4.18 21.79 -20.15
CA GLU A 53 -5.59 21.47 -20.30
C GLU A 53 -5.95 20.05 -19.86
N GLY A 54 -4.93 19.17 -19.68
CA GLY A 54 -5.13 17.75 -19.47
C GLY A 54 -5.41 16.99 -20.77
N VAL A 55 -5.64 15.69 -20.68
CA VAL A 55 -5.90 14.83 -21.84
C VAL A 55 -7.21 14.07 -21.63
N GLY A 56 -8.14 14.21 -22.56
CA GLY A 56 -9.41 13.51 -22.56
C GLY A 56 -9.25 12.01 -22.81
N PHE A 57 -10.01 11.19 -22.10
CA PHE A 57 -10.06 9.74 -22.30
C PHE A 57 -11.42 9.15 -21.89
N ASP A 58 -11.72 7.94 -22.40
CA ASP A 58 -12.91 7.18 -22.01
C ASP A 58 -12.63 6.33 -20.75
N GLY A 59 -13.27 6.68 -19.62
CA GLY A 59 -13.19 5.95 -18.36
C GLY A 59 -14.17 4.78 -18.26
N GLY A 60 -15.05 4.57 -19.23
CA GLY A 60 -16.17 3.62 -19.13
C GLY A 60 -15.78 2.16 -18.96
N ALA A 61 -14.56 1.78 -19.37
CA ALA A 61 -14.02 0.43 -19.20
C ALA A 61 -13.11 0.26 -17.96
N ILE A 62 -13.00 1.30 -17.10
CA ILE A 62 -12.13 1.29 -15.93
C ILE A 62 -12.94 0.95 -14.69
N GLU A 63 -12.46 -0.04 -13.92
CA GLU A 63 -13.13 -0.53 -12.71
C GLU A 63 -13.40 0.60 -11.70
N GLY A 64 -14.69 0.81 -11.41
CA GLY A 64 -15.16 1.81 -10.46
C GLY A 64 -15.12 3.25 -10.94
N PHE A 65 -14.81 3.52 -12.24
CA PHE A 65 -14.75 4.87 -12.76
C PHE A 65 -16.11 5.36 -13.24
N ALA A 66 -16.64 4.81 -14.32
CA ALA A 66 -17.86 5.36 -14.91
C ALA A 66 -19.14 4.73 -14.36
N ARG A 67 -20.16 5.56 -14.16
CA ARG A 67 -21.56 5.11 -14.17
C ARG A 67 -22.01 5.04 -15.63
N ALA A 68 -23.00 4.19 -15.92
CA ALA A 68 -23.55 4.10 -17.27
C ALA A 68 -23.96 5.49 -17.80
N GLY A 69 -23.26 5.97 -18.86
CA GLY A 69 -23.49 7.27 -19.49
C GLY A 69 -22.51 8.40 -19.14
N GLU A 70 -21.52 8.17 -18.26
CA GLU A 70 -20.53 9.18 -17.84
C GLU A 70 -19.12 8.65 -18.12
N SER A 71 -18.73 8.51 -19.39
CA SER A 71 -17.44 7.90 -19.74
C SER A 71 -16.32 8.88 -20.00
N ASP A 72 -16.62 10.10 -20.43
CA ASP A 72 -15.59 11.08 -20.82
C ASP A 72 -14.98 11.76 -19.60
N MET A 73 -13.69 11.60 -19.43
CA MET A 73 -12.90 12.13 -18.31
C MET A 73 -11.63 12.82 -18.82
N THR A 74 -11.01 13.63 -17.97
CA THR A 74 -9.75 14.33 -18.26
C THR A 74 -8.67 13.88 -17.27
N ALA A 75 -7.55 13.37 -17.78
CA ALA A 75 -6.35 13.10 -17.01
C ALA A 75 -5.47 14.37 -17.01
N VAL A 76 -5.28 14.97 -15.83
CA VAL A 76 -4.46 16.16 -15.65
C VAL A 76 -3.12 15.72 -15.03
N PRO A 77 -2.00 15.84 -15.79
CA PRO A 77 -0.70 15.43 -15.31
C PRO A 77 -0.23 16.28 -14.13
N ASP A 78 0.31 15.65 -13.10
CA ASP A 78 0.99 16.31 -11.98
C ASP A 78 2.49 16.42 -12.30
N PRO A 79 3.01 17.60 -12.70
CA PRO A 79 4.39 17.76 -13.17
C PRO A 79 5.42 17.43 -12.08
N SER A 80 5.06 17.51 -10.79
CA SER A 80 5.94 17.16 -9.68
C SER A 80 6.32 15.67 -9.65
N THR A 81 5.54 14.85 -10.34
CA THR A 81 5.73 13.39 -10.42
C THR A 81 6.50 12.93 -11.64
N PHE A 82 6.97 13.85 -12.49
CA PHE A 82 7.75 13.50 -13.69
C PHE A 82 8.96 12.61 -13.35
N GLN A 83 9.10 11.48 -14.07
CA GLN A 83 10.24 10.58 -13.94
C GLN A 83 10.56 9.89 -15.28
N LEU A 84 11.85 9.73 -15.57
CA LEU A 84 12.32 8.87 -16.65
C LEU A 84 12.11 7.41 -16.29
N LEU A 85 11.86 6.55 -17.29
CA LEU A 85 11.75 5.11 -17.11
C LEU A 85 13.09 4.44 -17.46
N PRO A 86 13.94 4.05 -16.50
CA PRO A 86 15.31 3.56 -16.75
C PRO A 86 15.38 2.28 -17.58
N TRP A 87 14.36 1.42 -17.50
CA TRP A 87 14.25 0.16 -18.25
C TRP A 87 13.81 0.34 -19.71
N ARG A 88 13.57 1.57 -20.16
CA ARG A 88 13.28 1.88 -21.55
C ARG A 88 14.56 2.33 -22.29
N PRO A 89 14.61 2.30 -23.64
CA PRO A 89 15.79 2.72 -24.38
C PRO A 89 16.31 4.09 -23.98
N ARG A 90 17.63 4.26 -23.96
CA ARG A 90 18.28 5.55 -23.65
C ARG A 90 18.14 6.56 -24.78
N GLU A 91 17.96 6.11 -26.03
CA GLU A 91 17.60 6.93 -27.16
C GLU A 91 16.09 7.03 -27.26
N ARG A 92 15.57 8.23 -27.53
CA ARG A 92 14.14 8.51 -27.60
C ARG A 92 13.43 8.04 -26.32
N ARG A 93 13.91 8.55 -25.20
CA ARG A 93 13.49 8.10 -23.86
C ARG A 93 11.99 8.18 -23.64
N VAL A 94 11.56 7.42 -22.68
CA VAL A 94 10.17 7.41 -22.18
C VAL A 94 10.17 7.93 -20.75
N ALA A 95 9.24 8.84 -20.46
CA ALA A 95 8.97 9.31 -19.11
C ALA A 95 7.56 8.88 -18.66
N ARG A 96 7.28 9.03 -17.37
CA ARG A 96 5.93 8.92 -16.81
C ARG A 96 5.58 10.17 -16.02
N ILE A 97 4.29 10.48 -15.92
CA ILE A 97 3.71 11.48 -15.03
C ILE A 97 2.43 10.87 -14.43
N PHE A 98 2.24 10.95 -13.12
CA PHE A 98 0.95 10.61 -12.51
C PHE A 98 -0.07 11.70 -12.80
N CYS A 99 -1.32 11.29 -13.01
CA CYS A 99 -2.42 12.18 -13.30
C CYS A 99 -3.46 12.15 -12.20
N ASP A 100 -4.05 13.29 -11.93
CA ASP A 100 -5.32 13.42 -11.25
C ASP A 100 -6.45 13.35 -12.28
N ILE A 101 -7.55 12.72 -11.93
CA ILE A 101 -8.68 12.57 -12.85
C ILE A 101 -9.76 13.60 -12.53
N TYR A 102 -10.27 14.25 -13.60
CA TYR A 102 -11.32 15.25 -13.54
C TYR A 102 -12.49 14.86 -14.43
N GLN A 103 -13.67 15.37 -14.08
CA GLN A 103 -14.86 15.31 -14.91
C GLN A 103 -14.82 16.41 -15.98
N GLN A 104 -15.69 16.32 -16.99
CA GLN A 104 -15.77 17.34 -18.06
C GLN A 104 -16.14 18.74 -17.57
N ASP A 105 -16.80 18.84 -16.42
CA ASP A 105 -17.13 20.13 -15.79
C ASP A 105 -15.95 20.75 -15.01
N GLY A 106 -14.78 20.12 -15.06
CA GLY A 106 -13.57 20.55 -14.37
C GLY A 106 -13.53 20.24 -12.87
N GLN A 107 -14.50 19.50 -12.34
CA GLN A 107 -14.46 19.05 -10.94
C GLN A 107 -13.58 17.80 -10.79
N PRO A 108 -12.83 17.67 -9.67
CA PRO A 108 -12.12 16.44 -9.37
C PRO A 108 -13.05 15.23 -9.41
N PHE A 109 -12.65 14.16 -10.07
CA PHE A 109 -13.45 12.96 -10.14
C PHE A 109 -13.49 12.24 -8.78
N ALA A 110 -14.69 12.06 -8.23
CA ALA A 110 -14.90 11.45 -6.92
C ALA A 110 -14.42 9.98 -6.83
N GLY A 111 -14.29 9.31 -7.97
CA GLY A 111 -13.82 7.91 -8.09
C GLY A 111 -12.31 7.76 -8.22
N ASP A 112 -11.54 8.85 -8.28
CA ASP A 112 -10.07 8.78 -8.35
C ASP A 112 -9.45 8.49 -6.98
N PRO A 113 -8.76 7.32 -6.81
CA PRO A 113 -8.11 6.98 -5.54
C PRO A 113 -7.05 7.98 -5.08
N ARG A 114 -6.32 8.61 -6.04
CA ARG A 114 -5.32 9.62 -5.72
C ARG A 114 -5.95 10.88 -5.13
N GLN A 115 -7.10 11.28 -5.64
CA GLN A 115 -7.91 12.37 -5.08
C GLN A 115 -8.51 12.03 -3.70
N VAL A 116 -8.86 10.76 -3.46
CA VAL A 116 -9.28 10.32 -2.12
C VAL A 116 -8.18 10.57 -1.10
N LEU A 117 -6.93 10.18 -1.40
CA LEU A 117 -5.81 10.43 -0.49
C LEU A 117 -5.58 11.93 -0.30
N LYS A 118 -5.56 12.73 -1.37
CA LYS A 118 -5.38 14.18 -1.30
C LYS A 118 -6.38 14.85 -0.35
N ARG A 119 -7.68 14.53 -0.44
CA ARG A 119 -8.72 15.08 0.45
C ARG A 119 -8.46 14.75 1.93
N ASN A 120 -8.00 13.53 2.22
CA ASN A 120 -7.68 13.14 3.60
C ASN A 120 -6.39 13.81 4.09
N LEU A 121 -5.41 14.05 3.22
CA LEU A 121 -4.22 14.84 3.55
C LEU A 121 -4.56 16.32 3.80
N GLU A 122 -5.49 16.90 3.05
CA GLU A 122 -6.03 18.26 3.31
C GLU A 122 -6.70 18.35 4.68
N ARG A 123 -7.47 17.31 5.08
CA ARG A 123 -8.04 17.24 6.44
C ARG A 123 -6.93 17.21 7.50
N ALA A 124 -5.88 16.40 7.29
CA ALA A 124 -4.73 16.37 8.20
C ALA A 124 -4.03 17.73 8.28
N ALA A 125 -3.83 18.39 7.13
CA ALA A 125 -3.21 19.72 7.07
C ALA A 125 -4.05 20.79 7.79
N ALA A 126 -5.37 20.72 7.70
CA ALA A 126 -6.27 21.61 8.44
C ALA A 126 -6.14 21.43 9.97
N LEU A 127 -5.74 20.26 10.45
CA LEU A 127 -5.41 19.98 11.85
C LEU A 127 -3.93 20.28 12.18
N GLY A 128 -3.17 20.80 11.22
CA GLY A 128 -1.76 21.16 11.35
C GLY A 128 -0.80 19.96 11.24
N PHE A 129 -1.21 18.85 10.63
CA PHE A 129 -0.40 17.66 10.48
C PHE A 129 0.01 17.42 9.02
N THR A 130 1.24 16.92 8.86
CA THR A 130 1.71 16.24 7.65
C THR A 130 1.84 14.76 7.95
N PHE A 131 1.32 13.91 7.07
CA PHE A 131 1.34 12.46 7.23
C PHE A 131 2.46 11.82 6.43
N TYR A 132 3.31 11.05 7.10
CA TYR A 132 4.43 10.33 6.52
C TYR A 132 4.22 8.82 6.61
N VAL A 133 4.64 8.11 5.56
CA VAL A 133 4.54 6.65 5.46
C VAL A 133 5.86 6.07 4.97
N GLY A 134 6.31 4.98 5.58
CA GLY A 134 7.43 4.14 5.14
C GLY A 134 6.97 2.69 5.10
N PRO A 135 6.69 2.12 3.92
CA PRO A 135 6.24 0.74 3.78
C PRO A 135 7.42 -0.23 3.62
N GLU A 136 7.23 -1.43 4.14
CA GLU A 136 8.01 -2.63 3.86
C GLU A 136 7.26 -3.44 2.80
N LEU A 137 7.83 -3.60 1.60
CA LEU A 137 7.14 -4.18 0.44
C LEU A 137 7.61 -5.61 0.20
N GLU A 138 6.81 -6.61 0.61
CA GLU A 138 7.09 -8.02 0.40
C GLU A 138 6.47 -8.53 -0.91
N PHE A 139 7.16 -9.47 -1.57
CA PHE A 139 6.72 -10.09 -2.81
C PHE A 139 7.41 -11.43 -3.05
N PHE A 140 6.91 -12.19 -4.05
CA PHE A 140 7.51 -13.45 -4.46
C PHE A 140 8.03 -13.40 -5.90
N TYR A 141 9.14 -14.09 -6.15
CA TYR A 141 9.56 -14.46 -7.49
C TYR A 141 9.24 -15.93 -7.77
N PHE A 142 8.71 -16.19 -8.97
CA PHE A 142 8.48 -17.54 -9.48
C PHE A 142 9.18 -17.74 -10.84
N LYS A 143 9.38 -18.99 -11.26
CA LYS A 143 10.04 -19.28 -12.53
C LYS A 143 9.27 -18.73 -13.72
N ASP A 144 7.94 -18.75 -13.65
CA ASP A 144 7.04 -18.29 -14.71
C ASP A 144 5.69 -17.85 -14.13
N ALA A 145 4.78 -17.41 -15.01
CA ALA A 145 3.42 -16.97 -14.65
C ALA A 145 2.40 -18.12 -14.56
N GLU A 146 2.77 -19.33 -14.93
CA GLU A 146 1.85 -20.48 -15.04
C GLU A 146 1.77 -21.29 -13.74
N GLY A 147 2.72 -21.08 -12.83
CA GLY A 147 2.78 -21.81 -11.58
C GLY A 147 3.44 -21.04 -10.44
N THR A 148 3.50 -21.70 -9.29
CA THR A 148 4.12 -21.14 -8.08
C THR A 148 5.44 -21.87 -7.74
N GLN A 149 6.23 -22.21 -8.77
CA GLN A 149 7.53 -22.85 -8.56
C GLN A 149 8.55 -21.82 -8.08
N PRO A 150 9.06 -21.91 -6.83
CA PRO A 150 10.05 -20.99 -6.29
C PRO A 150 11.36 -21.00 -7.11
N LEU A 151 12.08 -19.87 -7.11
CA LEU A 151 13.43 -19.78 -7.69
C LEU A 151 14.47 -20.42 -6.78
N ASP A 152 14.24 -20.35 -5.47
CA ASP A 152 15.16 -20.80 -4.43
C ASP A 152 14.43 -21.42 -3.22
N HIS A 153 15.21 -21.80 -2.24
CA HIS A 153 14.74 -22.34 -0.95
C HIS A 153 15.38 -21.59 0.22
N GLY A 154 15.76 -20.34 0.02
CA GLY A 154 16.25 -19.45 1.05
C GLY A 154 15.20 -19.16 2.12
N GLY A 155 15.67 -18.63 3.24
CA GLY A 155 14.88 -18.13 4.36
C GLY A 155 15.37 -16.76 4.80
N TYR A 156 14.91 -16.31 5.95
CA TYR A 156 15.13 -14.97 6.46
C TYR A 156 16.63 -14.63 6.57
N PHE A 157 17.06 -13.60 5.82
CA PHE A 157 18.43 -13.09 5.74
C PHE A 157 19.46 -14.09 5.14
N ASP A 158 19.00 -15.13 4.47
CA ASP A 158 19.92 -16.04 3.77
C ASP A 158 20.66 -15.33 2.63
N LEU A 159 21.85 -15.84 2.35
CA LEU A 159 22.72 -15.38 1.28
C LEU A 159 22.87 -16.49 0.21
N THR A 160 23.53 -16.14 -0.91
CA THR A 160 23.95 -17.09 -1.93
C THR A 160 24.75 -18.25 -1.31
N PRO A 161 24.46 -19.54 -1.65
CA PRO A 161 23.61 -19.95 -2.77
C PRO A 161 22.13 -20.17 -2.44
N LEU A 162 21.68 -19.93 -1.21
CA LEU A 162 20.30 -20.14 -0.80
C LEU A 162 19.37 -19.06 -1.36
N ASP A 163 19.81 -17.80 -1.34
CA ASP A 163 19.14 -16.67 -2.00
C ASP A 163 19.51 -16.64 -3.49
N GLY A 164 18.62 -17.15 -4.33
CA GLY A 164 18.80 -17.19 -5.79
C GLY A 164 18.47 -15.90 -6.52
N ALA A 165 17.91 -14.90 -5.84
CA ALA A 165 17.38 -13.67 -6.46
C ALA A 165 18.00 -12.37 -5.91
N SER A 166 19.15 -12.45 -5.22
CA SER A 166 19.84 -11.27 -4.66
C SER A 166 20.18 -10.22 -5.71
N ASP A 167 20.59 -10.64 -6.92
CA ASP A 167 20.89 -9.72 -8.02
C ASP A 167 19.64 -9.04 -8.57
N LEU A 168 18.49 -9.71 -8.58
CA LEU A 168 17.21 -9.09 -8.97
C LEU A 168 16.80 -8.00 -7.99
N ARG A 169 16.95 -8.26 -6.67
CA ARG A 169 16.71 -7.21 -5.67
C ARG A 169 17.66 -6.04 -5.82
N ARG A 170 18.96 -6.33 -6.02
CA ARG A 170 19.96 -5.28 -6.26
C ARG A 170 19.60 -4.41 -7.46
N GLU A 171 19.23 -5.02 -8.58
CA GLU A 171 18.81 -4.27 -9.78
C GLU A 171 17.53 -3.46 -9.53
N THR A 172 16.58 -4.02 -8.80
CA THR A 172 15.37 -3.31 -8.37
C THR A 172 15.72 -2.06 -7.54
N VAL A 173 16.57 -2.21 -6.52
CA VAL A 173 17.00 -1.10 -5.65
C VAL A 173 17.69 0.00 -6.47
N LEU A 174 18.65 -0.37 -7.33
CA LEU A 174 19.37 0.61 -8.16
C LEU A 174 18.42 1.35 -9.11
N THR A 175 17.46 0.66 -9.70
CA THR A 175 16.45 1.27 -10.58
C THR A 175 15.54 2.24 -9.82
N LEU A 176 15.12 1.87 -8.59
CA LEU A 176 14.33 2.76 -7.73
C LEU A 176 15.11 4.01 -7.34
N GLU A 177 16.38 3.87 -6.94
CA GLU A 177 17.24 4.99 -6.60
C GLU A 177 17.50 5.92 -7.80
N GLU A 178 17.69 5.38 -9.02
CA GLU A 178 17.77 6.17 -10.25
C GLU A 178 16.50 7.00 -10.50
N MET A 179 15.35 6.49 -10.05
CA MET A 179 14.07 7.20 -10.09
C MET A 179 13.81 8.10 -8.87
N GLY A 180 14.79 8.31 -8.00
CA GLY A 180 14.65 9.14 -6.80
C GLY A 180 13.80 8.51 -5.69
N ILE A 181 13.49 7.23 -5.78
CA ILE A 181 12.77 6.49 -4.74
C ILE A 181 13.80 5.86 -3.80
N GLY A 182 13.91 6.41 -2.59
CA GLY A 182 14.88 5.94 -1.60
C GLY A 182 14.51 4.58 -1.02
N VAL A 183 15.50 3.71 -0.90
CA VAL A 183 15.38 2.39 -0.27
C VAL A 183 16.20 2.40 1.02
N GLU A 184 15.69 1.81 2.11
CA GLU A 184 16.42 1.66 3.38
C GLU A 184 17.15 0.33 3.43
N SER A 185 16.45 -0.77 3.08
CA SER A 185 17.02 -2.11 3.07
C SER A 185 16.32 -3.01 2.05
N SER A 186 16.95 -4.15 1.76
CA SER A 186 16.34 -5.25 1.02
C SER A 186 16.95 -6.57 1.44
N HIS A 187 16.13 -7.60 1.57
CA HIS A 187 16.59 -8.92 2.02
C HIS A 187 15.71 -10.05 1.50
N HIS A 188 16.19 -11.30 1.66
CA HIS A 188 15.37 -12.49 1.51
C HIS A 188 14.46 -12.64 2.73
N GLU A 189 13.18 -12.91 2.50
CA GLU A 189 12.19 -13.15 3.54
C GLU A 189 12.14 -14.64 3.97
N VAL A 190 11.23 -14.97 4.91
CA VAL A 190 11.15 -16.28 5.56
C VAL A 190 10.74 -17.40 4.58
N ALA A 191 9.79 -17.10 3.67
CA ALA A 191 9.34 -18.14 2.73
C ALA A 191 10.28 -18.28 1.54
N PRO A 192 10.39 -19.49 0.95
CA PRO A 192 11.14 -19.69 -0.29
C PRO A 192 10.75 -18.69 -1.38
N SER A 193 11.74 -18.08 -2.01
CA SER A 193 11.58 -17.05 -3.06
C SER A 193 10.76 -15.81 -2.63
N GLN A 194 10.65 -15.55 -1.35
CA GLN A 194 10.05 -14.33 -0.83
C GLN A 194 11.13 -13.28 -0.55
N HIS A 195 10.85 -12.06 -0.95
CA HIS A 195 11.77 -10.92 -0.87
C HIS A 195 11.06 -9.70 -0.33
N GLU A 196 11.84 -8.81 0.29
CA GLU A 196 11.37 -7.54 0.83
C GLU A 196 12.26 -6.38 0.38
N VAL A 197 11.63 -5.24 0.13
CA VAL A 197 12.28 -3.96 -0.13
C VAL A 197 11.61 -2.91 0.74
N ASP A 198 12.37 -2.30 1.65
CA ASP A 198 11.90 -1.27 2.56
C ASP A 198 12.11 0.10 1.93
N LEU A 199 11.03 0.82 1.68
CA LEU A 199 11.10 2.16 1.12
C LEU A 199 11.32 3.19 2.23
N ARG A 200 12.25 4.13 1.98
CA ARG A 200 12.50 5.25 2.90
C ARG A 200 11.27 6.13 2.99
N TYR A 201 10.81 6.39 4.22
CA TYR A 201 9.60 7.16 4.48
C TYR A 201 9.62 8.55 3.79
N THR A 202 8.48 8.94 3.28
CA THR A 202 8.20 10.28 2.74
C THR A 202 6.73 10.64 3.01
N ASP A 203 6.28 11.82 2.56
CA ASP A 203 4.86 12.16 2.63
C ASP A 203 3.99 11.10 1.91
N ALA A 204 2.78 10.93 2.39
CA ALA A 204 1.96 9.78 1.99
C ALA A 204 1.53 9.80 0.51
N LEU A 205 1.39 10.96 -0.13
CA LEU A 205 1.04 11.03 -1.56
C LEU A 205 2.23 10.58 -2.42
N THR A 206 3.40 11.15 -2.17
CA THR A 206 4.66 10.75 -2.82
C THR A 206 4.93 9.26 -2.60
N MET A 207 4.69 8.75 -1.38
CA MET A 207 4.89 7.34 -1.08
C MET A 207 3.90 6.42 -1.82
N ALA A 208 2.63 6.81 -1.98
CA ALA A 208 1.66 6.02 -2.74
C ALA A 208 2.04 5.93 -4.22
N ASP A 209 2.48 7.04 -4.83
CA ASP A 209 3.02 7.09 -6.19
C ASP A 209 4.29 6.21 -6.31
N ALA A 210 5.19 6.28 -5.32
CA ALA A 210 6.42 5.49 -5.25
C ALA A 210 6.14 3.99 -5.13
N LEU A 211 5.17 3.55 -4.32
CA LEU A 211 4.78 2.14 -4.18
C LEU A 211 4.27 1.53 -5.48
N LEU A 212 3.42 2.26 -6.21
CA LEU A 212 2.94 1.80 -7.52
C LEU A 212 4.09 1.66 -8.52
N THR A 213 5.02 2.63 -8.47
CA THR A 213 6.24 2.59 -9.27
C THR A 213 7.12 1.41 -8.87
N ALA A 214 7.34 1.17 -7.57
CA ALA A 214 8.15 0.07 -7.07
C ALA A 214 7.59 -1.30 -7.48
N ARG A 215 6.27 -1.49 -7.38
CA ARG A 215 5.62 -2.72 -7.87
C ARG A 215 5.85 -2.95 -9.36
N LEU A 216 5.84 -1.90 -10.16
CA LEU A 216 6.13 -2.02 -11.59
C LEU A 216 7.61 -2.31 -11.83
N VAL A 217 8.53 -1.64 -11.14
CA VAL A 217 9.98 -1.86 -11.26
C VAL A 217 10.33 -3.32 -10.93
N VAL A 218 9.82 -3.87 -9.82
CA VAL A 218 10.02 -5.28 -9.45
C VAL A 218 9.60 -6.21 -10.60
N LYS A 219 8.44 -5.96 -11.22
CA LYS A 219 7.93 -6.76 -12.33
C LYS A 219 8.76 -6.58 -13.61
N GLU A 220 9.18 -5.37 -13.94
CA GLU A 220 10.01 -5.09 -15.13
C GLU A 220 11.40 -5.73 -14.99
N VAL A 221 12.02 -5.67 -13.81
CA VAL A 221 13.30 -6.34 -13.52
C VAL A 221 13.15 -7.88 -13.63
N ALA A 222 12.09 -8.43 -13.03
CA ALA A 222 11.81 -9.86 -13.12
C ALA A 222 11.61 -10.30 -14.58
N MET A 223 10.79 -9.59 -15.33
CA MET A 223 10.52 -9.88 -16.75
C MET A 223 11.79 -9.81 -17.60
N ALA A 224 12.67 -8.84 -17.37
CA ALA A 224 13.93 -8.71 -18.07
C ALA A 224 14.88 -9.89 -17.78
N ALA A 225 14.78 -10.48 -16.60
CA ALA A 225 15.55 -11.67 -16.19
C ALA A 225 14.88 -13.00 -16.55
N GLY A 226 13.70 -12.97 -17.18
CA GLY A 226 12.97 -14.19 -17.56
C GLY A 226 12.29 -14.91 -16.39
N VAL A 227 11.99 -14.21 -15.29
CA VAL A 227 11.26 -14.73 -14.13
C VAL A 227 9.97 -13.91 -13.89
N TYR A 228 9.11 -14.39 -13.00
CA TYR A 228 7.83 -13.77 -12.72
C TYR A 228 7.76 -13.24 -11.28
N ALA A 229 7.36 -11.97 -11.11
CA ALA A 229 7.15 -11.35 -9.80
C ALA A 229 5.67 -11.20 -9.49
N THR A 230 5.26 -11.54 -8.26
CA THR A 230 3.88 -11.36 -7.80
C THR A 230 3.81 -10.72 -6.42
N PHE A 231 2.81 -9.86 -6.25
CA PHE A 231 2.41 -9.26 -4.98
C PHE A 231 1.17 -9.95 -4.39
N MET A 232 0.85 -11.15 -4.84
CA MET A 232 -0.26 -11.95 -4.31
C MET A 232 -0.07 -12.17 -2.80
N PRO A 233 -1.05 -11.86 -1.95
CA PRO A 233 -0.87 -11.91 -0.50
C PRO A 233 -0.48 -13.27 0.07
N LYS A 234 -0.93 -14.37 -0.55
CA LYS A 234 -0.63 -15.74 -0.12
C LYS A 234 -0.53 -16.68 -1.32
N PRO A 235 0.60 -16.71 -2.03
CA PRO A 235 0.73 -17.54 -3.23
C PRO A 235 1.10 -19.00 -2.92
N LEU A 236 1.77 -19.27 -1.78
CA LEU A 236 2.25 -20.60 -1.42
C LEU A 236 1.48 -21.18 -0.24
N GLN A 237 0.94 -22.38 -0.40
CA GLN A 237 0.28 -23.10 0.68
C GLN A 237 1.32 -23.52 1.75
N GLY A 238 0.97 -23.32 3.03
CA GLY A 238 1.84 -23.71 4.15
C GLY A 238 3.03 -22.79 4.40
N GLN A 239 3.22 -21.72 3.59
CA GLN A 239 4.25 -20.70 3.81
C GLN A 239 3.64 -19.41 4.36
N ILE A 240 4.45 -18.46 4.82
CA ILE A 240 3.99 -17.11 5.13
C ILE A 240 3.55 -16.39 3.86
N GLY A 241 2.78 -15.32 3.98
CA GLY A 241 2.35 -14.50 2.85
C GLY A 241 3.03 -13.14 2.84
N SER A 242 2.81 -12.36 1.77
CA SER A 242 3.39 -11.03 1.57
C SER A 242 2.58 -9.95 2.28
N GLY A 243 3.17 -9.34 3.29
CA GLY A 243 2.68 -8.14 3.96
C GLY A 243 3.19 -6.86 3.30
N MET A 244 2.59 -5.77 3.72
CA MET A 244 3.09 -4.43 3.50
C MET A 244 2.97 -3.68 4.83
N HIS A 245 3.91 -3.92 5.75
CA HIS A 245 3.92 -3.21 7.02
C HIS A 245 4.12 -1.72 6.76
N CYS A 246 3.27 -0.90 7.35
CA CYS A 246 3.31 0.54 7.16
C CYS A 246 3.80 1.23 8.41
N HIS A 247 4.98 1.84 8.35
CA HIS A 247 5.47 2.78 9.35
C HIS A 247 4.80 4.13 9.13
N LEU A 248 4.07 4.60 10.14
CA LEU A 248 3.26 5.79 10.07
C LEU A 248 3.70 6.82 11.10
N SER A 249 3.76 8.07 10.72
CA SER A 249 4.01 9.19 11.63
C SER A 249 3.29 10.47 11.18
N LEU A 250 2.96 11.32 12.15
CA LEU A 250 2.48 12.67 11.91
C LEU A 250 3.56 13.67 12.29
N PHE A 251 3.67 14.73 11.51
CA PHE A 251 4.55 15.86 11.80
C PHE A 251 3.76 17.15 11.92
N ARG A 252 4.16 18.02 12.81
CA ARG A 252 3.76 19.43 12.83
C ARG A 252 4.95 20.28 12.39
N ARG A 253 4.89 20.80 11.17
CA ARG A 253 6.05 21.42 10.52
C ARG A 253 7.21 20.38 10.47
N GLU A 254 8.36 20.69 11.11
CA GLU A 254 9.54 19.83 11.15
C GLU A 254 9.62 18.91 12.39
N GLN A 255 8.64 18.96 13.28
CA GLN A 255 8.65 18.18 14.52
C GLN A 255 7.73 16.97 14.43
N ASN A 256 8.24 15.83 14.86
CA ASN A 256 7.43 14.61 14.96
C ASN A 256 6.37 14.78 16.04
N ALA A 257 5.09 14.72 15.65
CA ALA A 257 3.95 14.93 16.52
C ALA A 257 3.61 13.71 17.39
N PHE A 258 4.23 12.56 17.16
CA PHE A 258 4.01 11.37 17.97
C PHE A 258 4.91 11.31 19.22
N PHE A 259 6.00 12.09 19.25
CA PHE A 259 6.93 12.10 20.36
C PHE A 259 6.50 13.08 21.47
N ASP A 260 6.61 12.64 22.72
CA ASP A 260 6.57 13.49 23.92
C ASP A 260 7.66 13.06 24.91
N GLY A 261 8.66 13.92 25.13
CA GLY A 261 9.77 13.65 26.05
C GLY A 261 9.39 13.58 27.53
N ASN A 262 8.21 14.09 27.91
CA ASN A 262 7.72 14.08 29.29
C ASN A 262 6.84 12.85 29.60
N ASP A 263 6.37 12.14 28.57
CA ASP A 263 5.57 10.93 28.74
C ASP A 263 6.48 9.72 29.02
N PRO A 264 6.16 8.87 30.00
CA PRO A 264 6.99 7.70 30.34
C PRO A 264 7.16 6.71 29.16
N GLU A 265 6.22 6.70 28.24
CA GLU A 265 6.28 5.89 27.02
C GLU A 265 6.73 6.68 25.80
N HIS A 266 7.06 7.96 25.96
CA HIS A 266 7.41 8.89 24.88
C HIS A 266 6.35 9.02 23.79
N LEU A 267 5.08 8.80 24.14
CA LEU A 267 3.93 8.93 23.24
C LEU A 267 3.13 10.18 23.56
N SER A 268 3.02 11.08 22.59
CA SER A 268 2.16 12.25 22.69
C SER A 268 0.67 11.89 22.75
N ALA A 269 -0.17 12.85 23.12
CA ALA A 269 -1.62 12.71 23.04
C ALA A 269 -2.08 12.41 21.60
N ALA A 270 -1.42 13.02 20.59
CA ALA A 270 -1.70 12.75 19.18
C ALA A 270 -1.37 11.30 18.80
N ALA A 271 -0.23 10.76 19.24
CA ALA A 271 0.12 9.36 19.02
C ALA A 271 -0.91 8.42 19.65
N ARG A 272 -1.27 8.66 20.92
CA ARG A 272 -2.25 7.84 21.65
C ARG A 272 -3.62 7.86 20.97
N GLY A 273 -4.10 9.04 20.58
CA GLY A 273 -5.36 9.19 19.85
C GLY A 273 -5.31 8.49 18.50
N PHE A 274 -4.23 8.66 17.74
CA PHE A 274 -4.04 8.02 16.43
C PHE A 274 -4.06 6.49 16.54
N ILE A 275 -3.27 5.92 17.47
CA ILE A 275 -3.25 4.47 17.70
C ILE A 275 -4.63 3.96 18.09
N ALA A 276 -5.31 4.64 19.03
CA ALA A 276 -6.64 4.26 19.48
C ALA A 276 -7.66 4.29 18.33
N GLY A 277 -7.59 5.29 17.44
CA GLY A 277 -8.43 5.39 16.26
C GLY A 277 -8.21 4.25 15.29
N VAL A 278 -6.95 3.96 14.94
CA VAL A 278 -6.60 2.86 14.04
C VAL A 278 -7.04 1.51 14.60
N LEU A 279 -6.84 1.25 15.90
CA LEU A 279 -7.29 0.01 16.54
C LEU A 279 -8.82 -0.11 16.55
N ARG A 280 -9.53 0.99 16.86
CA ARG A 280 -10.99 1.00 16.92
C ARG A 280 -11.62 0.66 15.57
N HIS A 281 -11.07 1.20 14.48
CA HIS A 281 -11.59 1.04 13.12
C HIS A 281 -10.86 -0.05 12.31
N ALA A 282 -9.97 -0.85 12.97
CA ALA A 282 -9.15 -1.85 12.29
C ALA A 282 -9.97 -2.82 11.45
N ARG A 283 -11.11 -3.34 11.96
CA ARG A 283 -11.99 -4.24 11.23
C ARG A 283 -12.62 -3.59 10.00
N GLU A 284 -13.05 -2.36 10.15
CA GLU A 284 -13.74 -1.58 9.10
C GLU A 284 -12.80 -1.26 7.93
N ILE A 285 -11.55 -0.88 8.23
CA ILE A 285 -10.56 -0.52 7.19
C ILE A 285 -9.89 -1.75 6.55
N THR A 286 -10.09 -2.95 7.10
CA THR A 286 -9.47 -4.18 6.56
C THR A 286 -9.92 -4.44 5.11
N LEU A 287 -11.15 -4.08 4.71
CA LEU A 287 -11.59 -4.22 3.32
C LEU A 287 -10.69 -3.45 2.33
N VAL A 288 -10.08 -2.36 2.76
CA VAL A 288 -9.22 -1.50 1.93
C VAL A 288 -7.75 -1.93 2.02
N THR A 289 -7.28 -2.27 3.21
CA THR A 289 -5.90 -2.69 3.43
C THR A 289 -5.63 -4.13 2.98
N ASN A 290 -6.69 -4.95 2.86
CA ASN A 290 -6.66 -6.38 2.53
C ASN A 290 -7.85 -6.72 1.62
N GLN A 291 -7.82 -6.18 0.40
CA GLN A 291 -9.01 -6.08 -0.46
C GLN A 291 -9.34 -7.34 -1.27
N TRP A 292 -8.52 -8.39 -1.21
CA TRP A 292 -8.67 -9.58 -2.04
C TRP A 292 -9.14 -10.80 -1.22
N VAL A 293 -9.87 -11.72 -1.83
CA VAL A 293 -10.16 -13.03 -1.19
C VAL A 293 -8.87 -13.68 -0.67
N ASN A 294 -7.78 -13.58 -1.44
CA ASN A 294 -6.50 -14.16 -1.08
C ASN A 294 -5.83 -13.46 0.13
N SER A 295 -6.15 -12.21 0.41
CA SER A 295 -5.67 -11.47 1.60
C SER A 295 -5.99 -12.22 2.90
N TYR A 296 -7.17 -12.84 2.98
CA TYR A 296 -7.63 -13.60 4.15
C TYR A 296 -7.01 -15.00 4.26
N LYS A 297 -6.28 -15.45 3.24
CA LYS A 297 -5.39 -16.62 3.35
C LYS A 297 -4.07 -16.28 4.03
N ARG A 298 -3.66 -14.99 4.01
CA ARG A 298 -2.52 -14.49 4.78
C ARG A 298 -2.91 -14.20 6.23
N LEU A 299 -4.05 -13.56 6.49
CA LEU A 299 -4.52 -13.16 7.82
C LEU A 299 -5.06 -14.35 8.64
N ILE A 300 -4.27 -15.40 8.79
CA ILE A 300 -4.59 -16.60 9.56
C ILE A 300 -3.53 -16.86 10.63
N PRO A 301 -3.90 -17.46 11.80
CA PRO A 301 -2.94 -17.74 12.86
C PRO A 301 -1.79 -18.63 12.41
N GLY A 302 -0.58 -18.36 12.95
CA GLY A 302 0.60 -19.19 12.74
C GLY A 302 1.44 -18.86 11.51
N PHE A 303 1.13 -17.79 10.76
CA PHE A 303 1.85 -17.39 9.53
C PHE A 303 2.34 -15.93 9.57
N GLU A 304 2.82 -15.47 10.72
CA GLU A 304 3.42 -14.13 10.93
C GLU A 304 2.55 -12.95 10.50
N ALA A 305 1.25 -13.14 10.37
CA ALA A 305 0.29 -12.10 10.07
C ALA A 305 -0.57 -11.77 11.30
N PRO A 306 -0.95 -10.49 11.50
CA PRO A 306 -1.79 -10.12 12.63
C PRO A 306 -3.22 -10.65 12.43
N VAL A 307 -3.78 -11.20 13.51
CA VAL A 307 -5.18 -11.66 13.55
C VAL A 307 -5.96 -10.94 14.63
N ARG A 308 -5.29 -10.49 15.70
CA ARG A 308 -5.91 -9.84 16.85
C ARG A 308 -5.72 -8.33 16.81
N VAL A 309 -6.78 -7.59 17.13
CA VAL A 309 -6.74 -6.13 17.23
C VAL A 309 -6.11 -5.75 18.56
N ALA A 310 -4.79 -5.64 18.56
CA ALA A 310 -4.00 -5.30 19.72
C ALA A 310 -2.75 -4.50 19.31
N TRP A 311 -2.16 -3.77 20.25
CA TRP A 311 -0.90 -3.08 20.06
C TRP A 311 0.11 -3.44 21.14
N ASN A 312 1.40 -3.36 20.80
CA ASN A 312 2.50 -3.61 21.72
C ASN A 312 3.71 -2.72 21.37
N ARG A 313 4.60 -2.52 22.34
CA ARG A 313 5.89 -1.83 22.17
C ARG A 313 7.02 -2.78 21.80
N ARG A 314 6.93 -4.05 22.19
CA ARG A 314 7.96 -5.05 21.93
C ARG A 314 7.65 -5.84 20.66
N SER A 315 8.68 -6.14 19.89
CA SER A 315 8.53 -7.10 18.80
C SER A 315 8.17 -8.48 19.38
N SER A 316 7.00 -8.99 19.01
CA SER A 316 6.59 -10.35 19.34
C SER A 316 7.23 -11.39 18.41
N ARG A 317 8.38 -11.09 17.79
CA ARG A 317 9.13 -12.10 17.04
C ARG A 317 9.43 -13.26 17.96
N THR A 318 8.70 -14.35 17.80
CA THR A 318 9.04 -15.62 18.41
C THR A 318 10.39 -16.04 17.86
N PRO A 319 11.39 -16.42 18.69
CA PRO A 319 12.66 -16.95 18.18
C PRO A 319 12.38 -18.07 17.19
N VAL A 320 12.99 -18.01 16.02
CA VAL A 320 12.88 -18.99 14.92
C VAL A 320 13.43 -20.38 15.30
N SER A 321 13.90 -20.58 16.55
CA SER A 321 14.56 -21.77 17.04
C SER A 321 13.68 -23.01 17.25
N GLU A 322 12.36 -22.90 17.07
CA GLU A 322 11.47 -24.06 17.14
C GLU A 322 10.66 -24.21 15.85
N PRO A 323 10.44 -25.44 15.36
CA PRO A 323 9.60 -25.64 14.19
C PRO A 323 8.23 -25.01 14.42
N GLN A 324 7.77 -24.22 13.44
CA GLN A 324 6.50 -23.51 13.51
C GLN A 324 5.36 -24.53 13.71
N ILE A 325 4.88 -24.63 14.94
CA ILE A 325 3.69 -25.40 15.23
C ILE A 325 2.50 -24.58 14.79
N VAL A 326 1.71 -25.12 13.87
CA VAL A 326 0.41 -24.57 13.49
C VAL A 326 -0.38 -24.29 14.77
N GLY A 327 -0.64 -23.00 15.05
CA GLY A 327 -1.32 -22.56 16.28
C GLY A 327 -0.54 -21.61 17.17
N ARG A 328 0.71 -21.23 16.84
CA ARG A 328 1.42 -20.14 17.55
C ARG A 328 0.83 -18.78 17.25
N MET A 329 0.94 -17.92 18.26
CA MET A 329 0.27 -16.64 18.37
C MET A 329 0.58 -15.70 17.20
N PRO A 330 -0.43 -15.00 16.67
CA PRO A 330 -0.24 -13.98 15.66
C PRO A 330 0.57 -12.82 16.19
N GLY A 331 1.34 -12.17 15.33
CA GLY A 331 2.01 -10.92 15.63
C GLY A 331 1.03 -9.81 16.02
N ASP A 332 1.54 -8.74 16.65
CA ASP A 332 0.77 -7.55 16.96
C ASP A 332 0.25 -6.90 15.70
N LEU A 333 -1.00 -6.42 15.73
CA LEU A 333 -1.56 -5.63 14.62
C LEU A 333 -0.85 -4.29 14.49
N LEU A 334 -0.60 -3.66 15.64
CA LEU A 334 0.08 -2.39 15.71
C LEU A 334 1.26 -2.48 16.67
N ARG A 335 2.44 -2.20 16.18
CA ARG A 335 3.68 -2.15 16.96
C ARG A 335 4.13 -0.70 17.10
N VAL A 336 4.54 -0.34 18.32
CA VAL A 336 5.21 0.93 18.59
C VAL A 336 6.69 0.64 18.85
N PRO A 337 7.61 0.96 17.92
CA PRO A 337 9.05 0.77 18.12
C PRO A 337 9.55 1.51 19.37
N GLU A 338 10.51 0.93 20.08
CA GLU A 338 11.11 1.57 21.25
C GLU A 338 11.86 2.85 20.85
N TYR A 339 11.66 3.90 21.64
CA TYR A 339 12.39 5.15 21.47
C TYR A 339 13.89 4.94 21.70
N ARG A 340 14.70 5.54 20.85
CA ARG A 340 16.16 5.64 21.02
C ARG A 340 16.55 7.07 21.29
N ILE A 341 17.37 7.29 22.33
CA ILE A 341 17.82 8.63 22.75
C ILE A 341 18.40 9.40 21.55
N GLY A 342 17.93 10.64 21.34
CA GLY A 342 18.34 11.50 20.24
C GLY A 342 17.70 11.16 18.88
N LYS A 343 16.65 10.30 18.86
CA LYS A 343 15.91 9.90 17.66
C LYS A 343 14.42 10.24 17.75
N GLU A 344 14.10 11.42 18.30
CA GLU A 344 12.73 11.92 18.48
C GLU A 344 11.97 11.95 17.16
N GLN A 345 12.65 12.35 16.07
CA GLN A 345 12.06 12.43 14.73
C GLN A 345 11.73 11.07 14.12
N ALA A 346 12.28 9.99 14.67
CA ALA A 346 12.00 8.63 14.22
C ALA A 346 10.83 7.95 14.94
N SER A 347 10.11 8.69 15.83
CA SER A 347 8.92 8.17 16.53
C SER A 347 7.83 7.84 15.53
N ARG A 348 7.36 6.58 15.55
CA ARG A 348 6.41 6.05 14.58
C ARG A 348 5.64 4.89 15.16
N ILE A 349 4.60 4.51 14.47
CA ILE A 349 3.87 3.27 14.67
C ILE A 349 4.04 2.39 13.43
N GLU A 350 3.95 1.09 13.59
CA GLU A 350 3.98 0.11 12.50
C GLU A 350 2.64 -0.62 12.48
N TYR A 351 1.87 -0.43 11.42
CA TYR A 351 0.61 -1.15 11.18
C TYR A 351 0.85 -2.31 10.23
N ARG A 352 0.59 -3.54 10.67
CA ARG A 352 1.09 -4.76 10.05
C ARG A 352 0.06 -5.55 9.23
N ALA A 353 -1.21 -5.13 9.24
CA ALA A 353 -2.25 -5.84 8.50
C ALA A 353 -2.16 -5.72 6.98
N PRO A 354 -1.87 -4.55 6.36
CA PRO A 354 -1.92 -4.39 4.92
C PRO A 354 -1.11 -5.45 4.19
N ASP A 355 -1.56 -5.85 3.01
CA ASP A 355 -0.78 -6.68 2.10
C ASP A 355 -0.27 -5.88 0.90
N SER A 356 0.74 -6.43 0.25
CA SER A 356 1.45 -5.79 -0.86
C SER A 356 0.59 -5.60 -2.12
N ALA A 357 -0.65 -6.12 -2.16
CA ALA A 357 -1.56 -6.00 -3.29
C ALA A 357 -2.66 -4.93 -3.08
N CYS A 358 -2.74 -4.28 -1.91
CA CYS A 358 -3.75 -3.25 -1.65
C CYS A 358 -3.55 -2.01 -2.52
N ASN A 359 -4.61 -1.21 -2.70
CA ASN A 359 -4.50 0.12 -3.30
C ASN A 359 -3.83 1.08 -2.30
N PRO A 360 -2.59 1.58 -2.54
CA PRO A 360 -1.86 2.38 -1.56
C PRO A 360 -2.55 3.72 -1.25
N TYR A 361 -3.19 4.36 -2.23
CA TYR A 361 -3.91 5.61 -1.99
C TYR A 361 -5.05 5.41 -1.01
N LEU A 362 -5.88 4.38 -1.24
CA LEU A 362 -7.02 4.09 -0.37
C LEU A 362 -6.58 3.57 1.00
N ALA A 363 -5.54 2.73 1.05
CA ALA A 363 -5.00 2.19 2.29
C ALA A 363 -4.44 3.30 3.20
N PHE A 364 -3.65 4.22 2.64
CA PHE A 364 -3.10 5.35 3.41
C PHE A 364 -4.19 6.34 3.83
N ALA A 365 -5.17 6.60 2.96
CA ALA A 365 -6.31 7.43 3.30
C ALA A 365 -7.12 6.84 4.46
N ALA A 366 -7.41 5.54 4.43
CA ALA A 366 -8.17 4.86 5.48
C ALA A 366 -7.43 4.82 6.83
N LEU A 367 -6.11 4.56 6.82
CA LEU A 367 -5.27 4.60 8.01
C LEU A 367 -5.20 6.00 8.61
N LEU A 368 -5.03 7.02 7.76
CA LEU A 368 -5.03 8.42 8.19
C LEU A 368 -6.39 8.82 8.77
N ALA A 369 -7.49 8.53 8.08
CA ALA A 369 -8.83 8.87 8.52
C ALA A 369 -9.18 8.24 9.87
N ALA A 370 -8.87 6.96 10.06
CA ALA A 370 -9.06 6.26 11.33
C ALA A 370 -8.23 6.88 12.46
N GLY A 371 -6.96 7.20 12.17
CA GLY A 371 -6.07 7.84 13.15
C GLY A 371 -6.51 9.26 13.53
N LEU A 372 -6.89 10.09 12.55
CA LEU A 372 -7.40 11.44 12.79
C LEU A 372 -8.71 11.43 13.57
N GLU A 373 -9.62 10.51 13.29
CA GLU A 373 -10.84 10.32 14.06
C GLU A 373 -10.53 10.07 15.55
N GLY A 374 -9.50 9.26 15.83
CA GLY A 374 -9.07 9.00 17.20
C GLY A 374 -8.49 10.23 17.90
N ILE A 375 -7.77 11.09 17.15
CA ILE A 375 -7.27 12.37 17.68
C ILE A 375 -8.41 13.34 17.94
N GLU A 376 -9.30 13.57 16.95
CA GLU A 376 -10.39 14.55 17.03
C GLU A 376 -11.44 14.19 18.08
N LYS A 377 -11.70 12.89 18.27
CA LYS A 377 -12.65 12.39 19.29
C LYS A 377 -12.00 12.00 20.61
N GLU A 378 -10.70 12.27 20.76
CA GLU A 378 -9.93 12.00 21.97
C GLU A 378 -10.10 10.55 22.48
N TYR A 379 -10.02 9.58 21.56
CA TYR A 379 -10.16 8.17 21.90
C TYR A 379 -9.08 7.74 22.87
N GLN A 380 -9.50 7.01 23.91
CA GLN A 380 -8.57 6.48 24.91
C GLN A 380 -7.84 5.26 24.36
N LEU A 381 -6.51 5.28 24.43
CA LEU A 381 -5.68 4.15 24.04
C LEU A 381 -5.89 2.99 25.02
N PRO A 382 -6.30 1.81 24.55
CA PRO A 382 -6.41 0.64 25.43
C PRO A 382 -5.02 0.22 25.92
N PRO A 383 -4.92 -0.54 27.03
CA PRO A 383 -3.65 -1.07 27.50
C PRO A 383 -2.94 -1.88 26.41
N SER A 384 -1.61 -1.78 26.37
CA SER A 384 -0.80 -2.64 25.49
C SER A 384 -0.95 -4.10 25.87
N ARG A 385 -0.93 -4.99 24.88
CA ARG A 385 -1.10 -6.44 25.07
C ARG A 385 0.12 -7.17 24.54
N ASP A 386 0.64 -8.10 25.33
CA ASP A 386 1.77 -8.93 24.92
C ASP A 386 1.25 -10.09 24.04
N ALA A 387 1.46 -9.98 22.74
CA ALA A 387 1.03 -10.99 21.77
C ALA A 387 1.71 -12.36 21.96
N THR A 388 2.76 -12.46 22.78
CA THR A 388 3.37 -13.75 23.14
C THR A 388 2.60 -14.48 24.23
N LYS A 389 1.64 -13.82 24.89
CA LYS A 389 0.81 -14.37 25.94
C LYS A 389 -0.64 -14.53 25.49
N GLU A 390 -1.09 -15.76 25.36
CA GLU A 390 -2.46 -16.06 24.96
C GLU A 390 -3.49 -15.44 25.90
N SER A 391 -3.21 -15.42 27.19
CA SER A 391 -4.07 -14.79 28.22
C SER A 391 -4.34 -13.31 27.92
N ASP A 392 -3.37 -12.59 27.36
CA ASP A 392 -3.48 -11.15 27.10
C ASP A 392 -4.29 -10.84 25.84
N LEU A 393 -4.46 -11.83 24.96
CA LEU A 393 -5.17 -11.68 23.69
C LEU A 393 -6.55 -12.32 23.66
N ILE A 394 -6.93 -13.09 24.69
CA ILE A 394 -8.17 -13.89 24.69
C ILE A 394 -9.42 -13.04 24.43
N ASP A 395 -9.46 -11.82 24.97
CA ASP A 395 -10.57 -10.88 24.85
C ASP A 395 -10.35 -9.82 23.74
N ALA A 396 -9.23 -9.89 23.01
CA ALA A 396 -8.98 -8.95 21.90
C ALA A 396 -9.85 -9.31 20.70
N PRO A 397 -10.53 -8.33 20.08
CA PRO A 397 -11.25 -8.57 18.83
C PRO A 397 -10.33 -9.16 17.76
N THR A 398 -10.88 -9.96 16.86
CA THR A 398 -10.15 -10.45 15.69
C THR A 398 -10.38 -9.53 14.48
N LEU A 399 -9.41 -9.45 13.59
CA LEU A 399 -9.65 -8.95 12.25
C LEU A 399 -10.66 -9.85 11.51
N PRO A 400 -11.33 -9.37 10.46
CA PRO A 400 -12.19 -10.21 9.63
C PRO A 400 -11.43 -11.45 9.13
N GLY A 401 -12.07 -12.62 9.22
CA GLY A 401 -11.49 -13.90 8.78
C GLY A 401 -11.73 -14.21 7.28
N SER A 402 -12.51 -13.37 6.60
CA SER A 402 -12.86 -13.54 5.19
C SER A 402 -13.17 -12.19 4.55
N LEU A 403 -13.12 -12.14 3.20
CA LEU A 403 -13.58 -10.98 2.45
C LEU A 403 -15.05 -10.63 2.76
N TYR A 404 -15.88 -11.65 2.99
CA TYR A 404 -17.28 -11.44 3.34
C TYR A 404 -17.44 -10.69 4.68
N GLU A 405 -16.73 -11.11 5.71
CA GLU A 405 -16.75 -10.42 7.01
C GLU A 405 -16.24 -8.98 6.89
N ALA A 406 -15.17 -8.74 6.12
CA ALA A 406 -14.66 -7.40 5.89
C ALA A 406 -15.67 -6.51 5.14
N ILE A 407 -16.42 -7.04 4.18
CA ILE A 407 -17.53 -6.33 3.52
C ILE A 407 -18.60 -5.95 4.55
N LEU A 408 -18.97 -6.86 5.45
CA LEU A 408 -19.99 -6.61 6.48
C LEU A 408 -19.56 -5.53 7.48
N ASP A 409 -18.28 -5.52 7.88
CA ASP A 409 -17.74 -4.51 8.77
C ASP A 409 -17.63 -3.15 8.06
N ALA A 410 -17.10 -3.12 6.84
CA ALA A 410 -16.90 -1.90 6.07
C ALA A 410 -18.21 -1.19 5.69
N GLN A 411 -19.26 -1.94 5.29
CA GLN A 411 -20.52 -1.35 4.80
C GLN A 411 -21.24 -0.47 5.83
N ASN A 412 -20.96 -0.66 7.12
CA ASN A 412 -21.56 0.07 8.23
C ASN A 412 -20.62 1.13 8.81
N SER A 413 -19.47 1.38 8.17
CA SER A 413 -18.45 2.32 8.66
C SER A 413 -18.66 3.73 8.13
N ASP A 414 -19.07 4.65 8.99
CA ASP A 414 -19.13 6.07 8.67
C ASP A 414 -17.73 6.65 8.41
N VAL A 415 -16.72 6.19 9.17
CA VAL A 415 -15.32 6.64 9.00
C VAL A 415 -14.80 6.27 7.62
N LEU A 416 -15.03 5.04 7.18
CA LEU A 416 -14.58 4.58 5.87
C LEU A 416 -15.37 5.26 4.74
N ARG A 417 -16.70 5.41 4.88
CA ARG A 417 -17.54 6.12 3.90
C ARG A 417 -17.09 7.58 3.75
N ASN A 418 -16.87 8.30 4.85
CA ASN A 418 -16.40 9.68 4.82
C ASN A 418 -15.00 9.81 4.23
N CYS A 419 -14.11 8.85 4.51
CA CYS A 419 -12.76 8.79 3.96
C CYS A 419 -12.78 8.63 2.44
N LEU A 420 -13.49 7.61 1.95
CA LEU A 420 -13.49 7.22 0.53
C LEU A 420 -14.40 8.13 -0.32
N GLY A 421 -15.44 8.70 0.28
CA GLY A 421 -16.55 9.32 -0.43
C GLY A 421 -17.50 8.27 -1.03
N ASP A 422 -18.76 8.66 -1.25
CA ASP A 422 -19.82 7.72 -1.65
C ASP A 422 -19.49 6.96 -2.94
N HIS A 423 -18.87 7.59 -3.92
CA HIS A 423 -18.58 6.94 -5.19
C HIS A 423 -17.61 5.75 -5.02
N VAL A 424 -16.42 5.98 -4.43
CA VAL A 424 -15.42 4.92 -4.23
C VAL A 424 -15.94 3.88 -3.24
N PHE A 425 -16.60 4.32 -2.17
CA PHE A 425 -17.16 3.43 -1.16
C PHE A 425 -18.16 2.43 -1.75
N GLU A 426 -19.16 2.90 -2.50
CA GLU A 426 -20.18 2.03 -3.09
C GLU A 426 -19.60 1.16 -4.21
N SER A 427 -18.71 1.72 -5.05
CA SER A 427 -18.06 0.97 -6.14
C SER A 427 -17.16 -0.15 -5.59
N LEU A 428 -16.39 0.13 -4.53
CA LEU A 428 -15.55 -0.87 -3.89
C LEU A 428 -16.39 -1.99 -3.26
N LEU A 429 -17.44 -1.64 -2.51
CA LEU A 429 -18.34 -2.64 -1.93
C LEU A 429 -19.00 -3.50 -3.00
N ALA A 430 -19.47 -2.89 -4.09
CA ALA A 430 -20.10 -3.63 -5.20
C ALA A 430 -19.10 -4.60 -5.86
N SER A 431 -17.88 -4.11 -6.17
CA SER A 431 -16.81 -4.95 -6.75
C SER A 431 -16.45 -6.11 -5.82
N LYS A 432 -16.28 -5.85 -4.52
CA LYS A 432 -15.89 -6.91 -3.57
C LYS A 432 -17.01 -7.92 -3.28
N ARG A 433 -18.26 -7.51 -3.35
CA ARG A 433 -19.40 -8.47 -3.30
C ARG A 433 -19.41 -9.39 -4.52
N ILE A 434 -19.16 -8.87 -5.72
CA ILE A 434 -19.05 -9.70 -6.94
C ILE A 434 -17.90 -10.68 -6.82
N GLU A 435 -16.72 -10.24 -6.36
CA GLU A 435 -15.56 -11.11 -6.15
C GLU A 435 -15.87 -12.23 -5.16
N TRP A 436 -16.50 -11.89 -4.02
CA TRP A 436 -16.90 -12.88 -3.01
C TRP A 436 -17.88 -13.90 -3.55
N GLU A 437 -18.96 -13.45 -4.23
CA GLU A 437 -19.98 -14.35 -4.81
C GLU A 437 -19.37 -15.29 -5.87
N THR A 438 -18.45 -14.78 -6.67
CA THR A 438 -17.72 -15.58 -7.67
C THR A 438 -16.84 -16.62 -6.97
N TYR A 439 -16.07 -16.22 -5.96
CA TYR A 439 -15.20 -17.12 -5.21
C TYR A 439 -15.98 -18.22 -4.48
N ARG A 440 -17.04 -17.87 -3.76
CA ARG A 440 -17.81 -18.85 -2.98
C ARG A 440 -18.55 -19.87 -3.82
N ALA A 441 -18.80 -19.56 -5.09
CA ALA A 441 -19.41 -20.48 -6.06
C ALA A 441 -18.38 -21.43 -6.71
N HIS A 442 -17.08 -21.16 -6.53
CA HIS A 442 -16.00 -21.97 -7.11
C HIS A 442 -15.78 -23.23 -6.29
N ILE A 443 -15.84 -24.39 -6.95
CA ILE A 443 -15.52 -25.68 -6.33
C ILE A 443 -14.01 -25.90 -6.39
N THR A 444 -13.40 -26.03 -5.23
CA THR A 444 -11.93 -26.14 -5.09
C THR A 444 -11.43 -27.58 -5.20
N ASP A 445 -10.15 -27.74 -5.58
CA ASP A 445 -9.49 -29.06 -5.58
C ASP A 445 -9.49 -29.69 -4.17
N TYR A 446 -9.46 -28.87 -3.11
CA TYR A 446 -9.60 -29.35 -1.73
C TYR A 446 -10.93 -30.03 -1.51
N GLU A 447 -12.05 -29.45 -1.97
CA GLU A 447 -13.38 -30.01 -1.82
C GLU A 447 -13.52 -31.30 -2.62
N LEU A 448 -13.07 -31.31 -3.89
CA LEU A 448 -13.09 -32.49 -4.74
C LEU A 448 -12.27 -33.65 -4.14
N SER A 449 -11.06 -33.37 -3.73
CA SER A 449 -10.15 -34.39 -3.17
C SER A 449 -10.65 -34.92 -1.81
N ARG A 450 -11.33 -34.07 -1.03
CA ARG A 450 -11.75 -34.41 0.34
C ARG A 450 -13.12 -35.07 0.37
N TYR A 451 -14.04 -34.65 -0.49
CA TYR A 451 -15.45 -34.99 -0.34
C TYR A 451 -16.02 -35.87 -1.44
N LEU A 452 -15.48 -35.80 -2.67
CA LEU A 452 -16.07 -36.50 -3.84
C LEU A 452 -16.18 -38.02 -3.64
N ALA A 453 -15.22 -38.63 -2.93
CA ALA A 453 -15.23 -40.09 -2.72
C ALA A 453 -16.06 -40.54 -1.51
N ILE A 454 -16.47 -39.61 -0.63
CA ILE A 454 -17.11 -39.97 0.66
C ILE A 454 -18.53 -39.43 0.85
N LEU A 455 -18.94 -38.46 0.05
CA LEU A 455 -20.29 -37.88 0.06
C LEU A 455 -21.06 -38.23 -1.20
#